data_a6894013492404094751a6fe73501360
#
_entry.id   a6894013492404094751a6fe73501360
#
_cell.length_a   1.000
_cell.length_b   1.000
_cell.length_c   1.000
_cell.angle_alpha   90.00
_cell.angle_beta   90.00
_cell.angle_gamma   90.00
#
_symmetry.space_group_name_H-M   'P 1'
#
loop_
_entity.id
_entity.type
_entity.pdbx_description
1 polymer ?
#
loop_
_entity_poly.entity_id
_entity_poly.type
_entity_poly.pdbx_seq_one_letter_code
_entity_poly.pdbx_strand_id
1 'polypeptide(L)'
;MKKGLIAAILVVLAILIAVSIFLVLRFYDIYSSMESSDSEAATLQTDVEAYIAPLWPSFTCEYSEGTLTMTQATTISYAGALSYGKEVYCDDLAPETYLSDAVTVAADIGSHCGASAKVTFRFVSSDGEPIFTVSSDGTVWTCWGDEK
;
A
#
# COMPACT_ATOMS: atom_id res chain seq x y z
N MET A 1 45.69 -12.33 47.80
CA MET A 1 45.06 -12.95 46.59
C MET A 1 43.56 -12.87 46.56
N LYS A 2 42.83 -13.05 47.67
CA LYS A 2 41.34 -13.02 47.64
C LYS A 2 40.72 -11.63 47.31
N LYS A 3 41.35 -10.52 47.69
CA LYS A 3 40.84 -9.15 47.45
C LYS A 3 40.88 -8.75 45.97
N GLY A 4 41.88 -9.17 45.19
CA GLY A 4 41.96 -8.86 43.79
C GLY A 4 40.96 -9.64 42.97
N LEU A 5 40.66 -10.90 43.35
CA LEU A 5 39.65 -11.71 42.68
C LEU A 5 38.24 -11.13 42.85
N ILE A 6 37.90 -10.65 44.04
CA ILE A 6 36.61 -10.01 44.36
C ILE A 6 36.45 -8.73 43.52
N ALA A 7 37.49 -7.90 43.44
CA ALA A 7 37.46 -6.69 42.61
C ALA A 7 37.25 -7.00 41.14
N ALA A 8 37.90 -8.03 40.59
CA ALA A 8 37.71 -8.45 39.19
C ALA A 8 36.28 -8.94 38.94
N ILE A 9 35.68 -9.71 39.84
CA ILE A 9 34.30 -10.16 39.73
C ILE A 9 33.31 -9.00 39.71
N LEU A 10 33.51 -8.00 40.59
CA LEU A 10 32.66 -6.81 40.66
C LEU A 10 32.73 -5.99 39.38
N VAL A 11 33.91 -5.84 38.77
CA VAL A 11 34.08 -5.12 37.50
C VAL A 11 33.35 -5.86 36.37
N VAL A 12 33.48 -7.17 36.27
CA VAL A 12 32.77 -7.97 35.27
C VAL A 12 31.26 -7.87 35.43
N LEU A 13 30.76 -7.93 36.67
CA LEU A 13 29.34 -7.80 36.95
C LEU A 13 28.82 -6.42 36.59
N ALA A 14 29.56 -5.36 36.84
CA ALA A 14 29.19 -3.99 36.47
C ALA A 14 29.13 -3.82 34.95
N ILE A 15 30.06 -4.41 34.20
CA ILE A 15 30.04 -4.41 32.72
C ILE A 15 28.83 -5.17 32.17
N LEU A 16 28.49 -6.34 32.73
CA LEU A 16 27.34 -7.12 32.33
C LEU A 16 26.03 -6.36 32.55
N ILE A 17 25.90 -5.67 33.69
CA ILE A 17 24.72 -4.85 33.98
C ILE A 17 24.63 -3.68 33.00
N ALA A 18 25.72 -2.98 32.71
CA ALA A 18 25.75 -1.88 31.79
C ALA A 18 25.38 -2.31 30.35
N VAL A 19 25.89 -3.44 29.89
CA VAL A 19 25.54 -4.02 28.60
C VAL A 19 24.06 -4.42 28.55
N SER A 20 23.52 -5.02 29.60
CA SER A 20 22.13 -5.40 29.68
C SER A 20 21.20 -4.19 29.61
N ILE A 21 21.51 -3.12 30.34
CA ILE A 21 20.74 -1.87 30.29
C ILE A 21 20.80 -1.25 28.88
N PHE A 22 21.97 -1.22 28.28
CA PHE A 22 22.14 -0.68 26.91
C PHE A 22 21.30 -1.47 25.89
N LEU A 23 21.30 -2.79 25.96
CA LEU A 23 20.49 -3.64 25.08
C LEU A 23 18.99 -3.37 25.28
N VAL A 24 18.52 -3.29 26.53
CA VAL A 24 17.10 -3.01 26.81
C VAL A 24 16.70 -1.65 26.26
N LEU A 25 17.49 -0.60 26.43
CA LEU A 25 17.20 0.73 25.89
C LEU A 25 17.17 0.71 24.35
N ARG A 26 18.08 -0.02 23.70
CA ARG A 26 18.09 -0.15 22.26
C ARG A 26 16.86 -0.90 21.73
N PHE A 27 16.45 -1.97 22.40
CA PHE A 27 15.23 -2.68 22.06
C PHE A 27 13.99 -1.80 22.23
N TYR A 28 13.94 -1.01 23.31
CA TYR A 28 12.83 -0.08 23.53
C TYR A 28 12.73 1.00 22.47
N ASP A 29 13.86 1.60 22.06
CA ASP A 29 13.90 2.60 20.98
C ASP A 29 13.42 2.01 19.63
N ILE A 30 13.84 0.78 19.29
CA ILE A 30 13.42 0.10 18.08
C ILE A 30 11.91 -0.21 18.12
N TYR A 31 11.44 -0.70 19.27
CA TYR A 31 10.02 -1.06 19.44
C TYR A 31 9.11 0.18 19.37
N SER A 32 9.48 1.28 20.03
CA SER A 32 8.71 2.53 19.97
C SER A 32 8.70 3.18 18.59
N SER A 33 9.79 3.08 17.82
CA SER A 33 9.81 3.57 16.43
C SER A 33 8.97 2.71 15.49
N MET A 34 8.88 1.40 15.69
CA MET A 34 7.97 0.54 14.93
C MET A 34 6.51 0.87 15.22
N GLU A 35 6.13 1.01 16.48
CA GLU A 35 4.76 1.33 16.89
C GLU A 35 4.30 2.70 16.37
N SER A 36 5.17 3.71 16.36
CA SER A 36 4.87 5.03 15.80
C SER A 36 4.72 4.99 14.28
N SER A 37 5.54 4.21 13.57
CA SER A 37 5.45 4.04 12.12
C SER A 37 4.15 3.35 11.70
N ASP A 38 3.72 2.32 12.42
CA ASP A 38 2.47 1.62 12.14
C ASP A 38 1.26 2.52 12.39
N SER A 39 1.30 3.37 13.42
CA SER A 39 0.24 4.34 13.72
C SER A 39 0.14 5.43 12.65
N GLU A 40 1.26 5.95 12.15
CA GLU A 40 1.28 6.93 11.07
C GLU A 40 0.77 6.34 9.75
N ALA A 41 1.16 5.11 9.43
CA ALA A 41 0.69 4.40 8.24
C ALA A 41 -0.82 4.15 8.28
N ALA A 42 -1.37 3.73 9.42
CA ALA A 42 -2.79 3.52 9.60
C ALA A 42 -3.60 4.83 9.52
N THR A 43 -3.06 5.94 10.01
CA THR A 43 -3.68 7.26 9.91
C THR A 43 -3.71 7.71 8.46
N LEU A 44 -2.60 7.58 7.73
CA LEU A 44 -2.49 7.94 6.32
C LEU A 44 -3.45 7.12 5.46
N GLN A 45 -3.57 5.82 5.71
CA GLN A 45 -4.53 4.96 5.04
C GLN A 45 -5.95 5.51 5.21
N THR A 46 -6.35 5.79 6.44
CA THR A 46 -7.69 6.32 6.75
C THR A 46 -7.92 7.66 6.08
N ASP A 47 -6.95 8.55 6.07
CA ASP A 47 -7.06 9.89 5.49
C ASP A 47 -7.19 9.83 3.96
N VAL A 48 -6.40 8.99 3.28
CA VAL A 48 -6.47 8.80 1.82
C VAL A 48 -7.83 8.20 1.42
N GLU A 49 -8.26 7.13 2.09
CA GLU A 49 -9.53 6.48 1.78
C GLU A 49 -10.73 7.42 2.04
N ALA A 50 -10.73 8.15 3.16
CA ALA A 50 -11.77 9.10 3.49
C ALA A 50 -11.84 10.30 2.51
N TYR A 51 -10.70 10.71 1.97
CA TYR A 51 -10.63 11.79 0.98
C TYR A 51 -11.13 11.34 -0.40
N ILE A 52 -10.70 10.16 -0.86
CA ILE A 52 -10.97 9.69 -2.23
C ILE A 52 -12.37 9.06 -2.38
N ALA A 53 -12.84 8.29 -1.41
CA ALA A 53 -14.10 7.55 -1.53
C ALA A 53 -15.33 8.42 -1.89
N PRO A 54 -15.52 9.63 -1.34
CA PRO A 54 -16.63 10.49 -1.73
C PRO A 54 -16.53 11.03 -3.17
N LEU A 55 -15.33 11.15 -3.70
CA LEU A 55 -15.10 11.64 -5.06
C LEU A 55 -15.35 10.55 -6.11
N TRP A 56 -15.21 9.28 -5.71
CA TRP A 56 -15.33 8.11 -6.58
C TRP A 56 -16.31 7.07 -6.00
N PRO A 57 -17.59 7.40 -5.86
CA PRO A 57 -18.57 6.57 -5.14
C PRO A 57 -18.86 5.21 -5.80
N SER A 58 -18.51 5.04 -7.07
CA SER A 58 -18.65 3.78 -7.81
C SER A 58 -17.49 2.81 -7.57
N PHE A 59 -16.44 3.26 -6.87
CA PHE A 59 -15.25 2.46 -6.60
C PHE A 59 -15.13 2.15 -5.12
N THR A 60 -14.66 0.95 -4.82
CA THR A 60 -14.14 0.61 -3.49
C THR A 60 -12.67 1.01 -3.45
N CYS A 61 -12.30 1.85 -2.49
CA CYS A 61 -10.94 2.38 -2.33
C CYS A 61 -10.23 1.62 -1.21
N GLU A 62 -9.02 1.16 -1.48
CA GLU A 62 -8.13 0.52 -0.51
C GLU A 62 -6.72 1.07 -0.67
N TYR A 63 -6.18 1.69 0.38
CA TYR A 63 -4.82 2.22 0.39
C TYR A 63 -3.91 1.33 1.24
N SER A 64 -2.84 0.83 0.66
CA SER A 64 -1.86 0.01 1.36
C SER A 64 -0.47 0.20 0.73
N GLU A 65 0.55 0.32 1.57
CA GLU A 65 1.96 0.37 1.16
C GLU A 65 2.26 1.38 0.04
N GLY A 66 1.65 2.58 0.10
CA GLY A 66 1.85 3.62 -0.90
C GLY A 66 1.09 3.40 -2.21
N THR A 67 0.18 2.43 -2.26
CA THR A 67 -0.67 2.15 -3.42
C THR A 67 -2.14 2.32 -3.06
N LEU A 68 -2.86 3.16 -3.80
CA LEU A 68 -4.31 3.24 -3.75
C LEU A 68 -4.89 2.35 -4.86
N THR A 69 -5.62 1.31 -4.48
CA THR A 69 -6.37 0.46 -5.40
C THR A 69 -7.84 0.85 -5.38
N MET A 70 -8.35 1.25 -6.53
CA MET A 70 -9.74 1.65 -6.75
C MET A 70 -10.42 0.55 -7.56
N THR A 71 -11.28 -0.24 -6.93
CA THR A 71 -11.91 -1.41 -7.54
C THR A 71 -13.38 -1.13 -7.88
N GLN A 72 -13.76 -1.43 -9.11
CA GLN A 72 -15.16 -1.42 -9.57
C GLN A 72 -15.56 -2.81 -10.06
N ALA A 73 -16.63 -3.35 -9.50
CA ALA A 73 -17.24 -4.58 -10.00
C ALA A 73 -18.11 -4.29 -11.23
N THR A 74 -17.96 -5.09 -12.26
CA THR A 74 -18.81 -5.06 -13.44
C THR A 74 -19.97 -6.06 -13.28
N THR A 75 -20.96 -5.96 -14.14
CA THR A 75 -22.12 -6.89 -14.14
C THR A 75 -21.87 -8.16 -14.95
N ILE A 76 -20.76 -8.21 -15.69
CA ILE A 76 -20.41 -9.34 -16.55
C ILE A 76 -19.53 -10.35 -15.82
N SER A 77 -19.74 -11.65 -16.10
CA SER A 77 -18.82 -12.70 -15.61
C SER A 77 -17.49 -12.68 -16.38
N TYR A 78 -16.45 -13.26 -15.79
CA TYR A 78 -15.16 -13.37 -16.44
C TYR A 78 -15.22 -14.09 -17.81
N ALA A 79 -15.94 -15.22 -17.85
CA ALA A 79 -16.18 -15.95 -19.11
C ALA A 79 -16.94 -15.10 -20.15
N GLY A 80 -17.87 -14.27 -19.69
CA GLY A 80 -18.58 -13.30 -20.52
C GLY A 80 -17.62 -12.25 -21.08
N ALA A 81 -16.77 -11.65 -20.26
CA ALA A 81 -15.77 -10.67 -20.67
C ALA A 81 -14.85 -11.25 -21.78
N LEU A 82 -14.33 -12.45 -21.57
CA LEU A 82 -13.51 -13.13 -22.58
C LEU A 82 -14.24 -13.36 -23.91
N SER A 83 -15.55 -13.65 -23.85
CA SER A 83 -16.37 -13.90 -25.05
C SER A 83 -16.70 -12.64 -25.84
N TYR A 84 -16.88 -11.50 -25.16
CA TYR A 84 -17.15 -10.22 -25.83
C TYR A 84 -15.93 -9.65 -26.54
N GLY A 85 -14.72 -10.03 -26.12
CA GLY A 85 -13.48 -9.58 -26.69
C GLY A 85 -13.07 -8.16 -26.26
N LYS A 86 -11.82 -7.86 -26.51
CA LYS A 86 -11.16 -6.61 -26.10
C LYS A 86 -11.80 -5.36 -26.70
N GLU A 87 -12.15 -5.42 -28.00
CA GLU A 87 -12.63 -4.26 -28.75
C GLU A 87 -13.91 -3.67 -28.14
N VAL A 88 -14.84 -4.52 -27.72
CA VAL A 88 -16.11 -4.05 -27.14
C VAL A 88 -15.92 -3.46 -25.75
N TYR A 89 -14.99 -3.99 -24.95
CA TYR A 89 -14.78 -3.55 -23.57
C TYR A 89 -13.83 -2.37 -23.46
N CYS A 90 -12.77 -2.31 -24.28
CA CYS A 90 -11.78 -1.24 -24.22
C CYS A 90 -12.26 0.06 -24.90
N ASP A 91 -13.10 -0.02 -25.94
CA ASP A 91 -13.69 1.17 -26.55
C ASP A 91 -14.67 1.88 -25.60
N ASP A 92 -15.44 1.12 -24.80
CA ASP A 92 -16.37 1.68 -23.82
C ASP A 92 -15.67 2.15 -22.53
N LEU A 93 -14.59 1.48 -22.10
CA LEU A 93 -13.87 1.78 -20.86
C LEU A 93 -12.78 2.84 -21.03
N ALA A 94 -12.42 3.20 -22.27
CA ALA A 94 -11.41 4.22 -22.59
C ALA A 94 -10.20 4.18 -21.65
N PRO A 95 -9.27 3.20 -21.78
CA PRO A 95 -8.10 3.03 -20.90
C PRO A 95 -7.30 4.31 -20.69
N GLU A 96 -7.21 5.14 -21.73
CA GLU A 96 -6.50 6.43 -21.70
C GLU A 96 -7.13 7.42 -20.73
N THR A 97 -8.45 7.39 -20.57
CA THR A 97 -9.17 8.23 -19.61
C THR A 97 -8.81 7.84 -18.18
N TYR A 98 -8.85 6.54 -17.86
CA TYR A 98 -8.47 6.05 -16.53
C TYR A 98 -6.99 6.23 -16.21
N LEU A 99 -6.11 6.22 -17.21
CA LEU A 99 -4.70 6.58 -17.00
C LEU A 99 -4.56 8.05 -16.58
N SER A 100 -5.25 8.95 -17.27
CA SER A 100 -5.28 10.37 -16.91
C SER A 100 -5.87 10.59 -15.52
N ASP A 101 -6.96 9.90 -15.20
CA ASP A 101 -7.60 9.96 -13.89
C ASP A 101 -6.67 9.41 -12.79
N ALA A 102 -5.97 8.30 -13.03
CA ALA A 102 -5.03 7.73 -12.06
C ALA A 102 -3.89 8.71 -11.74
N VAL A 103 -3.36 9.39 -12.74
CA VAL A 103 -2.32 10.43 -12.54
C VAL A 103 -2.89 11.61 -11.74
N THR A 104 -4.10 12.05 -12.06
CA THR A 104 -4.77 13.15 -11.37
C THR A 104 -5.03 12.80 -9.89
N VAL A 105 -5.59 11.62 -9.62
CA VAL A 105 -5.85 11.16 -8.25
C VAL A 105 -4.54 11.02 -7.46
N ALA A 106 -3.46 10.54 -8.08
CA ALA A 106 -2.16 10.48 -7.42
C ALA A 106 -1.62 11.87 -7.03
N ALA A 107 -1.80 12.86 -7.90
CA ALA A 107 -1.43 14.26 -7.61
C ALA A 107 -2.30 14.86 -6.49
N ASP A 108 -3.60 14.56 -6.47
CA ASP A 108 -4.52 15.01 -5.44
C ASP A 108 -4.19 14.44 -4.07
N ILE A 109 -3.85 13.16 -3.98
CA ILE A 109 -3.35 12.53 -2.74
C ILE A 109 -2.09 13.24 -2.26
N GLY A 110 -1.15 13.51 -3.17
CA GLY A 110 0.07 14.26 -2.86
C GLY A 110 -0.21 15.63 -2.26
N SER A 111 -1.18 16.33 -2.81
CA SER A 111 -1.53 17.70 -2.42
C SER A 111 -2.31 17.76 -1.11
N HIS A 112 -3.24 16.84 -0.86
CA HIS A 112 -4.15 16.88 0.29
C HIS A 112 -3.69 16.05 1.47
N CYS A 113 -3.09 14.87 1.21
CA CYS A 113 -2.65 13.96 2.26
C CYS A 113 -1.13 14.03 2.50
N GLY A 114 -0.38 14.78 1.66
CA GLY A 114 1.07 14.89 1.79
C GLY A 114 1.84 13.61 1.48
N ALA A 115 1.20 12.64 0.81
CA ALA A 115 1.76 11.34 0.53
C ALA A 115 1.93 11.10 -0.97
N SER A 116 3.02 10.43 -1.35
CA SER A 116 3.17 9.92 -2.71
C SER A 116 2.46 8.58 -2.82
N ALA A 117 1.54 8.45 -3.77
CA ALA A 117 0.80 7.22 -4.00
C ALA A 117 0.85 6.79 -5.46
N LYS A 118 1.01 5.47 -5.68
CA LYS A 118 0.64 4.84 -6.95
C LYS A 118 -0.87 4.61 -6.93
N VAL A 119 -1.58 5.03 -7.96
CA VAL A 119 -3.03 4.82 -8.08
C VAL A 119 -3.30 3.78 -9.16
N THR A 120 -4.12 2.80 -8.83
CA THR A 120 -4.52 1.71 -9.73
C THR A 120 -6.03 1.60 -9.79
N PHE A 121 -6.61 1.81 -10.96
CA PHE A 121 -7.99 1.46 -11.24
C PHE A 121 -8.06 -0.03 -11.64
N ARG A 122 -8.90 -0.77 -10.96
CA ARG A 122 -9.09 -2.21 -11.15
C ARG A 122 -10.56 -2.52 -11.42
N PHE A 123 -10.82 -3.07 -12.59
CA PHE A 123 -12.16 -3.55 -12.95
C PHE A 123 -12.20 -5.06 -12.79
N VAL A 124 -13.20 -5.54 -12.07
CA VAL A 124 -13.38 -6.96 -11.81
C VAL A 124 -14.73 -7.43 -12.35
N SER A 125 -14.79 -8.69 -12.75
CA SER A 125 -16.01 -9.35 -13.17
C SER A 125 -16.99 -9.52 -12.01
N SER A 126 -18.22 -9.94 -12.29
CA SER A 126 -19.23 -10.23 -11.26
C SER A 126 -18.85 -11.40 -10.34
N ASP A 127 -17.93 -12.24 -10.76
CA ASP A 127 -17.31 -13.34 -10.01
C ASP A 127 -15.99 -12.97 -9.32
N GLY A 128 -15.58 -11.68 -9.40
CA GLY A 128 -14.44 -11.14 -8.67
C GLY A 128 -13.09 -11.26 -9.38
N GLU A 129 -13.05 -11.84 -10.58
CA GLU A 129 -11.81 -11.99 -11.35
C GLU A 129 -11.42 -10.67 -12.05
N PRO A 130 -10.15 -10.29 -12.08
CA PRO A 130 -9.70 -9.07 -12.71
C PRO A 130 -9.90 -9.14 -14.23
N ILE A 131 -10.50 -8.08 -14.79
CA ILE A 131 -10.69 -7.93 -16.24
C ILE A 131 -9.66 -6.98 -16.81
N PHE A 132 -9.43 -5.86 -16.09
CA PHE A 132 -8.64 -4.75 -16.60
C PHE A 132 -8.07 -3.94 -15.43
N THR A 133 -6.83 -3.50 -15.54
CA THR A 133 -6.19 -2.59 -14.59
C THR A 133 -5.40 -1.51 -15.31
N VAL A 134 -5.47 -0.28 -14.79
CA VAL A 134 -4.65 0.86 -15.23
C VAL A 134 -4.02 1.51 -14.03
N SER A 135 -2.73 1.77 -14.09
CA SER A 135 -1.99 2.42 -13.01
C SER A 135 -1.40 3.75 -13.43
N SER A 136 -1.23 4.66 -12.48
CA SER A 136 -0.65 5.99 -12.68
C SER A 136 0.79 5.99 -13.20
N ASP A 137 1.49 4.87 -13.11
CA ASP A 137 2.82 4.66 -13.69
C ASP A 137 2.79 4.27 -15.19
N GLY A 138 1.61 4.22 -15.81
CA GLY A 138 1.43 3.84 -17.20
C GLY A 138 1.24 2.34 -17.45
N THR A 139 1.24 1.53 -16.38
CA THR A 139 1.00 0.08 -16.52
C THR A 139 -0.46 -0.17 -16.84
N VAL A 140 -0.72 -0.90 -17.93
CA VAL A 140 -2.04 -1.37 -18.32
C VAL A 140 -2.00 -2.89 -18.43
N TRP A 141 -2.98 -3.56 -17.83
CA TRP A 141 -3.15 -5.01 -17.92
C TRP A 141 -4.59 -5.34 -18.29
N THR A 142 -4.77 -6.34 -19.14
CA THR A 142 -6.09 -6.84 -19.55
C THR A 142 -6.14 -8.37 -19.54
N CYS A 143 -7.32 -8.93 -19.29
CA CYS A 143 -7.54 -10.38 -19.34
C CYS A 143 -7.45 -10.98 -20.76
N TRP A 144 -7.45 -10.15 -21.79
CA TRP A 144 -7.33 -10.58 -23.19
C TRP A 144 -5.86 -10.71 -23.68
N GLY A 145 -4.92 -10.47 -22.77
CA GLY A 145 -3.48 -10.48 -23.08
C GLY A 145 -2.96 -9.08 -23.42
N ASP A 146 -1.64 -8.93 -23.31
CA ASP A 146 -0.97 -7.68 -23.67
C ASP A 146 -0.93 -7.53 -25.17
N GLU A 147 -1.30 -6.36 -25.66
CA GLU A 147 -0.88 -5.96 -27.02
C GLU A 147 0.61 -5.70 -27.00
N LYS A 148 1.34 -6.47 -27.78
CA LYS A 148 2.74 -6.20 -28.10
C LYS A 148 2.81 -5.12 -29.17
#